data_943e9d2d118c6baaf2a66dfcfe603e38
#
_entry.id   943e9d2d118c6baaf2a66dfcfe603e38
#
_cell.length_a   1.000
_cell.length_b   1.000
_cell.length_c   1.000
_cell.angle_alpha   90.00
_cell.angle_beta   90.00
_cell.angle_gamma   90.00
#
_symmetry.space_group_name_H-M   'P 1'
#
loop_
_entity.id
_entity.type
_entity.pdbx_description
1 polymer ?
#
loop_
_entity_poly.entity_id
_entity_poly.type
_entity_poly.pdbx_seq_one_letter_code
_entity_poly.pdbx_strand_id
1 'polypeptide(L)'
;VERTAKSGNEGYPPFNIEQSTARSFRITLALAGFTQDDLSITVEDRQLLIRGRQEDDSDGRIFLHRGIAARQFQRSFVLADGVEVSGATMENGLLHVDLHQSEPETVVQNIKITQK
;
A
#
# COMPACT_ATOMS: atom_id res chain seq x y z
N VAL A 1 11.16 -2.10 2.90
CA VAL A 1 10.15 -1.35 3.33
C VAL A 1 10.36 -0.87 4.67
N GLU A 2 10.10 0.29 4.99
CA GLU A 2 10.37 0.83 6.15
C GLU A 2 9.27 1.02 6.99
N ARG A 3 9.38 1.16 8.09
CA ARG A 3 8.46 1.23 8.96
C ARG A 3 7.94 2.48 8.92
N THR A 4 6.85 2.67 8.95
CA THR A 4 6.38 3.88 8.91
C THR A 4 6.37 4.53 10.10
N ALA A 5 6.43 5.63 10.10
CA ALA A 5 6.46 6.34 11.24
C ALA A 5 5.22 6.40 11.82
N LYS A 6 5.08 6.74 12.92
CA LYS A 6 3.94 6.74 13.51
C LYS A 6 3.34 7.95 13.33
N SER A 7 2.31 8.16 13.15
CA SER A 7 1.77 9.36 12.99
C SER A 7 0.60 9.48 13.78
N GLY A 8 0.00 10.44 13.75
CA GLY A 8 -1.00 10.75 14.59
C GLY A 8 -2.08 9.82 14.71
N ASN A 9 -2.74 9.46 13.84
CA ASN A 9 -3.75 8.60 14.10
C ASN A 9 -3.45 7.40 13.71
N GLU A 10 -2.43 7.25 14.02
CA GLU A 10 -1.97 6.20 13.78
C GLU A 10 -2.56 5.07 13.97
N GLY A 11 -2.39 4.17 13.64
CA GLY A 11 -2.91 2.93 13.81
C GLY A 11 -3.98 2.61 12.82
N TYR A 12 -4.52 3.52 12.14
CA TYR A 12 -5.57 3.17 11.20
C TYR A 12 -5.15 3.45 9.79
N PRO A 13 -5.30 2.49 8.91
CA PRO A 13 -5.79 1.14 9.20
C PRO A 13 -4.66 0.26 9.70
N PRO A 14 -4.97 -0.78 10.42
CA PRO A 14 -3.94 -1.73 10.80
C PRO A 14 -3.45 -2.43 9.56
N PHE A 15 -2.20 -2.79 9.53
CA PHE A 15 -1.65 -3.44 8.37
C PHE A 15 -0.57 -4.43 8.74
N ASN A 16 -0.33 -5.37 7.84
CA ASN A 16 0.74 -6.33 7.97
C ASN A 16 1.58 -6.24 6.71
N ILE A 17 2.85 -6.49 6.83
CA ILE A 17 3.72 -6.61 5.69
C ILE A 17 4.38 -7.97 5.80
N GLU A 18 4.20 -8.81 4.78
CA GLU A 18 4.80 -10.12 4.84
C GLU A 18 5.60 -10.38 3.58
N GLN A 19 6.57 -11.26 3.69
CA GLN A 19 7.40 -11.60 2.58
C GLN A 19 7.02 -12.99 2.15
N SER A 20 6.55 -13.18 0.94
CA SER A 20 6.14 -14.50 0.51
C SER A 20 7.26 -15.24 -0.18
N THR A 21 8.15 -14.56 -0.88
CA THR A 21 9.32 -15.19 -1.43
C THR A 21 10.45 -14.21 -1.29
N ALA A 22 11.63 -14.55 -1.75
CA ALA A 22 12.75 -13.65 -1.62
C ALA A 22 12.50 -12.30 -2.26
N ARG A 23 11.65 -12.25 -3.28
CA ARG A 23 11.41 -11.01 -3.96
C ARG A 23 9.96 -10.60 -4.03
N SER A 24 9.11 -11.23 -3.26
CA SER A 24 7.69 -10.91 -3.27
C SER A 24 7.21 -10.56 -1.89
N PHE A 25 6.45 -9.51 -1.80
CA PHE A 25 5.95 -9.04 -0.52
C PHE A 25 4.48 -8.71 -0.64
N ARG A 26 3.79 -8.67 0.46
CA ARG A 26 2.37 -8.33 0.46
C ARG A 26 2.08 -7.43 1.63
N ILE A 27 1.41 -6.32 1.37
CA ILE A 27 0.93 -5.45 2.41
C ILE A 27 -0.55 -5.69 2.51
N THR A 28 -1.04 -5.98 3.70
CA THR A 28 -2.47 -6.22 3.91
C THR A 28 -2.98 -5.17 4.87
N LEU A 29 -4.05 -4.50 4.48
CA LEU A 29 -4.66 -3.49 5.33
C LEU A 29 -6.07 -3.93 5.67
N ALA A 30 -6.47 -3.73 6.90
CA ALA A 30 -7.82 -4.11 7.33
C ALA A 30 -8.73 -2.91 7.09
N LEU A 31 -9.60 -3.05 6.09
CA LEU A 31 -10.44 -1.95 5.66
C LEU A 31 -11.89 -2.36 5.53
N ALA A 32 -12.40 -2.99 6.56
CA ALA A 32 -13.79 -3.41 6.54
C ALA A 32 -14.66 -2.19 6.38
N GLY A 33 -15.65 -2.28 5.57
CA GLY A 33 -16.55 -1.16 5.34
C GLY A 33 -16.20 -0.29 4.17
N PHE A 34 -14.98 -0.46 3.62
CA PHE A 34 -14.61 0.31 2.44
C PHE A 34 -14.89 -0.56 1.21
N THR A 35 -15.31 0.06 0.13
CA THR A 35 -15.48 -0.67 -1.11
C THR A 35 -14.33 -0.29 -2.01
N GLN A 36 -14.20 -1.00 -3.11
CA GLN A 36 -13.14 -0.74 -4.03
C GLN A 36 -13.22 0.69 -4.55
N ASP A 37 -14.40 1.24 -4.72
CA ASP A 37 -14.54 2.58 -5.23
C ASP A 37 -14.14 3.64 -4.21
N ASP A 38 -14.04 3.29 -2.96
CA ASP A 38 -13.66 4.21 -1.92
C ASP A 38 -12.15 4.33 -1.82
N LEU A 39 -11.42 3.48 -2.53
CA LEU A 39 -9.98 3.37 -2.33
C LEU A 39 -9.20 3.78 -3.56
N SER A 40 -8.01 4.32 -3.35
CA SER A 40 -7.13 4.60 -4.46
C SER A 40 -5.71 4.26 -4.04
N ILE A 41 -4.94 3.74 -4.99
CA ILE A 41 -3.56 3.36 -4.76
C ILE A 41 -2.73 4.01 -5.84
N THR A 42 -1.73 4.76 -5.46
CA THR A 42 -0.86 5.39 -6.44
C THR A 42 0.59 5.17 -6.03
N VAL A 43 1.48 5.20 -6.98
CA VAL A 43 2.90 5.10 -6.71
C VAL A 43 3.56 6.25 -7.43
N GLU A 44 4.36 7.01 -6.68
CA GLU A 44 5.04 8.12 -7.27
C GLU A 44 6.38 8.22 -6.63
N ASP A 45 7.46 8.21 -7.39
CA ASP A 45 8.80 8.34 -6.84
C ASP A 45 9.06 7.33 -5.73
N ARG A 46 8.71 6.10 -5.96
CA ARG A 46 8.94 5.04 -5.00
C ARG A 46 8.16 5.21 -3.70
N GLN A 47 7.11 5.97 -3.75
CA GLN A 47 6.26 6.10 -2.60
C GLN A 47 4.90 5.55 -2.95
N LEU A 48 4.48 4.54 -2.20
CA LEU A 48 3.18 3.92 -2.40
C LEU A 48 2.21 4.64 -1.51
N LEU A 49 1.15 5.16 -2.08
CA LEU A 49 0.18 5.89 -1.31
C LEU A 49 -1.17 5.22 -1.43
N ILE A 50 -1.76 4.89 -0.31
CA ILE A 50 -3.06 4.24 -0.27
C ILE A 50 -4.01 5.18 0.47
N ARG A 51 -5.09 5.55 -0.18
CA ARG A 51 -6.06 6.44 0.40
C ARG A 51 -7.42 5.81 0.38
N GLY A 52 -8.20 6.12 1.35
CA GLY A 52 -9.58 5.66 1.39
C GLY A 52 -10.46 6.73 1.93
N ARG A 53 -11.66 6.83 1.38
CA ARG A 53 -12.63 7.79 1.86
C ARG A 53 -14.02 7.23 1.66
N GLN A 54 -14.72 7.03 2.75
CA GLN A 54 -16.08 6.55 2.69
C GLN A 54 -17.00 7.74 2.58
N GLU A 55 -18.10 7.57 1.91
CA GLU A 55 -19.07 8.62 1.84
C GLU A 55 -20.05 8.46 2.96
N ASP A 56 -20.49 9.54 3.51
CA ASP A 56 -21.43 9.48 4.59
C ASP A 56 -22.78 9.21 3.98
N ASP A 57 -23.36 8.05 4.26
CA ASP A 57 -24.51 7.65 3.65
C ASP A 57 -25.63 7.66 4.60
N SER A 58 -25.84 8.65 5.36
CA SER A 58 -26.90 8.60 6.31
C SER A 58 -28.25 8.61 5.60
N ASP A 59 -28.38 9.17 4.42
CA ASP A 59 -29.56 8.99 3.70
C ASP A 59 -30.85 9.24 4.38
N GLY A 60 -30.97 10.15 5.19
CA GLY A 60 -32.19 10.44 5.84
C GLY A 60 -32.57 9.49 6.95
N ARG A 61 -31.75 8.53 7.25
CA ARG A 61 -32.02 7.61 8.33
C ARG A 61 -31.85 8.31 9.65
N ILE A 62 -32.65 7.95 10.62
CA ILE A 62 -32.57 8.52 11.93
C ILE A 62 -31.94 7.49 12.84
N PHE A 63 -30.76 7.80 13.40
CA PHE A 63 -30.09 6.85 14.25
C PHE A 63 -30.40 7.19 15.71
N LEU A 64 -30.78 6.20 16.47
CA LEU A 64 -30.90 6.40 17.91
C LEU A 64 -29.51 6.37 18.52
N HIS A 65 -28.59 5.71 17.88
CA HIS A 65 -27.19 5.73 18.30
C HIS A 65 -26.37 5.46 17.06
N ARG A 66 -25.36 6.26 16.82
CA ARG A 66 -24.54 6.06 15.66
C ARG A 66 -23.09 5.94 16.10
N GLY A 67 -22.60 4.71 16.17
CA GLY A 67 -21.21 4.48 16.53
C GLY A 67 -20.31 4.21 15.37
N ILE A 68 -20.87 4.07 14.16
CA ILE A 68 -20.07 3.83 12.99
C ILE A 68 -20.18 5.02 12.08
N ALA A 69 -19.10 5.71 11.87
CA ALA A 69 -19.09 6.89 11.06
C ALA A 69 -18.24 6.67 9.84
N ALA A 70 -18.43 7.48 8.82
CA ALA A 70 -17.60 7.42 7.65
C ALA A 70 -16.17 7.73 8.03
N ARG A 71 -15.22 7.08 7.39
CA ARG A 71 -13.83 7.24 7.71
C ARG A 71 -13.03 7.61 6.50
N GLN A 72 -11.89 8.22 6.74
CA GLN A 72 -10.97 8.44 5.66
C GLN A 72 -9.58 8.23 6.21
N PHE A 73 -8.65 7.83 5.38
CA PHE A 73 -7.29 7.61 5.81
C PHE A 73 -6.35 7.78 4.66
N GLN A 74 -5.09 7.92 4.97
CA GLN A 74 -4.06 8.00 3.97
C GLN A 74 -2.85 7.34 4.58
N ARG A 75 -2.25 6.41 3.86
CA ARG A 75 -1.11 5.69 4.38
C ARG A 75 -0.08 5.59 3.27
N SER A 76 1.18 5.88 3.57
CA SER A 76 2.20 5.81 2.55
C SER A 76 3.32 4.90 2.99
N PHE A 77 3.96 4.28 2.01
CA PHE A 77 5.07 3.38 2.27
C PHE A 77 6.17 3.73 1.27
N VAL A 78 7.40 3.74 1.74
CA VAL A 78 8.53 4.00 0.85
C VAL A 78 9.00 2.65 0.33
N LEU A 79 9.11 2.53 -0.99
CA LEU A 79 9.49 1.27 -1.60
C LEU A 79 10.98 1.26 -1.87
N ALA A 80 11.61 0.11 -1.68
CA ALA A 80 13.03 -0.01 -1.97
C ALA A 80 13.23 -0.02 -3.47
N ASP A 81 14.47 0.13 -3.90
CA ASP A 81 14.78 0.14 -5.31
C ASP A 81 14.32 -1.14 -5.96
N GLY A 82 13.74 -1.03 -7.09
CA GLY A 82 13.31 -2.19 -7.85
C GLY A 82 11.99 -2.79 -7.43
N VAL A 83 11.36 -2.25 -6.40
CA VAL A 83 10.10 -2.79 -5.93
C VAL A 83 8.97 -2.12 -6.69
N GLU A 84 8.08 -2.93 -7.21
CA GLU A 84 6.93 -2.42 -7.94
C GLU A 84 5.68 -3.09 -7.47
N VAL A 85 4.56 -2.45 -7.63
CA VAL A 85 3.28 -3.02 -7.24
C VAL A 85 2.85 -3.93 -8.38
N SER A 86 2.64 -5.20 -8.07
CA SER A 86 2.23 -6.14 -9.09
C SER A 86 0.71 -6.30 -9.12
N GLY A 87 0.02 -5.89 -8.09
CA GLY A 87 -1.44 -5.97 -8.12
C GLY A 87 -2.03 -5.64 -6.78
N ALA A 88 -3.32 -5.54 -6.75
CA ALA A 88 -4.04 -5.28 -5.52
C ALA A 88 -5.38 -6.00 -5.58
N THR A 89 -5.79 -6.55 -4.46
CA THR A 89 -7.02 -7.33 -4.40
C THR A 89 -7.75 -7.00 -3.11
N MET A 90 -9.05 -6.90 -3.19
CA MET A 90 -9.86 -6.62 -2.03
C MET A 90 -10.72 -7.83 -1.76
N GLU A 91 -10.65 -8.36 -0.54
CA GLU A 91 -11.47 -9.48 -0.23
C GLU A 91 -11.71 -9.58 1.24
N ASN A 92 -12.92 -9.87 1.65
CA ASN A 92 -13.25 -10.03 3.08
C ASN A 92 -12.82 -8.87 3.95
N GLY A 93 -12.92 -7.68 3.43
CA GLY A 93 -12.57 -6.50 4.21
C GLY A 93 -11.08 -6.26 4.31
N LEU A 94 -10.29 -7.00 3.54
CA LEU A 94 -8.85 -6.82 3.55
C LEU A 94 -8.39 -6.37 2.17
N LEU A 95 -7.51 -5.39 2.15
CA LEU A 95 -6.90 -4.96 0.90
C LEU A 95 -5.50 -5.55 0.88
N HIS A 96 -5.20 -6.32 -0.14
CA HIS A 96 -3.89 -6.92 -0.30
C HIS A 96 -3.18 -6.21 -1.44
N VAL A 97 -2.02 -5.66 -1.18
CA VAL A 97 -1.24 -5.01 -2.22
C VAL A 97 0.01 -5.87 -2.40
N ASP A 98 0.17 -6.42 -3.58
CA ASP A 98 1.29 -7.32 -3.84
C ASP A 98 2.43 -6.55 -4.49
N LEU A 99 3.61 -6.78 -4.00
CA LEU A 99 4.80 -6.10 -4.47
C LEU A 99 5.82 -7.11 -4.92
N HIS A 100 6.62 -6.73 -5.88
CA HIS A 100 7.65 -7.62 -6.39
C HIS A 100 8.90 -6.80 -6.62
N GLN A 101 10.05 -7.33 -6.19
CA GLN A 101 11.32 -6.64 -6.39
C GLN A 101 12.05 -7.34 -7.50
N SER A 102 12.43 -6.55 -8.52
CA SER A 102 13.11 -7.16 -9.64
C SER A 102 14.52 -7.47 -9.25
N GLU A 103 15.11 -8.43 -9.93
CA GLU A 103 16.43 -8.81 -9.63
C GLU A 103 17.36 -7.74 -10.08
N PRO A 104 18.39 -7.42 -9.33
CA PRO A 104 19.30 -6.39 -9.74
C PRO A 104 19.94 -6.80 -11.04
N GLU A 105 20.06 -5.87 -11.95
CA GLU A 105 20.62 -6.17 -13.21
C GLU A 105 22.10 -6.11 -13.10
N THR A 106 22.80 -7.13 -13.54
CA THR A 106 24.24 -7.12 -13.49
C THR A 106 24.74 -6.59 -14.81
N VAL A 107 25.44 -5.49 -14.77
CA VAL A 107 25.95 -4.91 -15.97
C VAL A 107 27.42 -5.27 -16.05
N VAL A 108 27.81 -6.01 -17.08
CA VAL A 108 29.19 -6.38 -17.26
C VAL A 108 29.75 -5.44 -18.30
N GLN A 109 30.81 -4.72 -17.94
CA GLN A 109 31.38 -3.79 -18.84
C GLN A 109 32.78 -4.24 -19.16
N ASN A 110 33.08 -4.41 -20.42
CA ASN A 110 34.42 -4.79 -20.83
C ASN A 110 35.18 -3.53 -21.10
N ILE A 111 36.31 -3.38 -20.47
CA ILE A 111 37.10 -2.20 -20.62
C ILE A 111 38.24 -2.51 -21.57
N LYS A 112 38.38 -1.71 -22.61
CA LYS A 112 39.42 -1.90 -23.56
C LYS A 112 40.72 -1.38 -23.03
N ILE A 113 41.77 -2.18 -23.08
CA ILE A 113 43.05 -1.74 -22.56
C ILE A 113 43.85 -1.18 -23.72
N THR A 114 44.36 0.02 -23.52
CA THR A 114 45.16 0.69 -24.53
C THR A 114 46.60 0.66 -24.11
N GLN A 115 47.51 0.37 -25.00
CA GLN A 115 48.87 0.29 -24.62
C GLN A 115 49.60 1.47 -25.20
N LYS A 116 50.43 2.11 -24.44
CA LYS A 116 51.15 3.26 -24.93
C LYS A 116 52.58 2.97 -25.15
#